data_dc79bc359723cde4d04a9c76b5765350
#
_entry.id   dc79bc359723cde4d04a9c76b5765350
#
_cell.length_a   1.000
_cell.length_b   1.000
_cell.length_c   1.000
_cell.angle_alpha   90.00
_cell.angle_beta   90.00
_cell.angle_gamma   90.00
#
_symmetry.space_group_name_H-M   'P 1'
#
loop_
_entity.id
_entity.type
_entity.pdbx_description
1 polymer ?
#
loop_
_entity_poly.entity_id
_entity_poly.type
_entity_poly.pdbx_seq_one_letter_code
_entity_poly.pdbx_strand_id
1 'polypeptide(L)'
;MYLKNIYVSHFRNYDDFQISFQPSMNIIYGNNAQGKTNLLEAIYVLGMTKSHRSFIDNTLIQKNESTAYLKGTVVFQEQSETLELGISKTKKLLKIDHNEIKKMSDYISHMNLIIFYPEDLDLVKGGPSLRRRFMNLELSQLYATYLDVLNDYNKLLKMRNDCLKQYVKGEYVDESYLSILDQYFTNKAELIYRMRKKFVDKLTQYVPEIFEDISGLTGFSLNYHTNIDLSSQVSYQEQLLEKLKKHHETEKRLGVTLVGPHKDDLEFFLNGNHLKLYGSQGQQRMAVLALKLAEIHLFQDYKKETPILLLDDVFSELDFNKRNNLLKHINHNTQTIITTTELELLDTKLIENASLIHIHDGKLISKDEV
;
A
#
# COMPACT_ATOMS: atom_id res chain seq x y z
N MET A 1 5.36 5.64 16.30
CA MET A 1 3.91 5.92 16.06
C MET A 1 3.09 4.72 16.47
N TYR A 2 1.90 4.92 17.07
CA TYR A 2 0.96 3.83 17.34
C TYR A 2 -0.49 4.33 17.36
N LEU A 3 -1.43 3.44 17.00
CA LEU A 3 -2.88 3.65 17.13
C LEU A 3 -3.28 3.31 18.56
N LYS A 4 -3.75 4.30 19.33
CA LYS A 4 -4.16 4.13 20.72
C LYS A 4 -5.54 3.47 20.83
N ASN A 5 -6.47 3.88 19.99
CA ASN A 5 -7.83 3.33 19.94
C ASN A 5 -8.45 3.53 18.57
N ILE A 6 -9.50 2.75 18.29
CA ILE A 6 -10.36 2.93 17.13
C ILE A 6 -11.82 2.79 17.54
N TYR A 7 -12.67 3.64 16.96
CA TYR A 7 -14.12 3.54 16.96
C TYR A 7 -14.60 3.28 15.53
N VAL A 8 -15.48 2.32 15.36
CA VAL A 8 -15.99 1.84 14.06
C VAL A 8 -17.51 1.80 14.13
N SER A 9 -18.20 2.47 13.21
CA SER A 9 -19.67 2.47 13.12
C SER A 9 -20.12 2.16 11.70
N HIS A 10 -21.06 1.20 11.56
CA HIS A 10 -21.67 0.73 10.32
C HIS A 10 -20.66 0.37 9.22
N PHE A 11 -19.56 -0.27 9.61
CA PHE A 11 -18.49 -0.67 8.71
C PHE A 11 -18.44 -2.20 8.57
N ARG A 12 -18.61 -2.72 7.38
CA ARG A 12 -18.64 -4.17 7.11
C ARG A 12 -19.66 -4.90 7.99
N ASN A 13 -19.21 -5.70 8.98
CA ASN A 13 -20.05 -6.42 9.94
C ASN A 13 -20.10 -5.75 11.33
N TYR A 14 -19.50 -4.56 11.48
CA TYR A 14 -19.51 -3.82 12.73
C TYR A 14 -20.64 -2.79 12.74
N ASP A 15 -21.54 -2.87 13.73
CA ASP A 15 -22.60 -1.89 13.96
C ASP A 15 -22.05 -0.68 14.70
N ASP A 16 -21.53 -0.93 15.90
CA ASP A 16 -20.88 0.03 16.79
C ASP A 16 -19.82 -0.73 17.58
N PHE A 17 -18.56 -0.35 17.42
CA PHE A 17 -17.43 -1.06 18.02
C PHE A 17 -16.33 -0.10 18.41
N GLN A 18 -15.81 -0.25 19.63
CA GLN A 18 -14.68 0.53 20.10
C GLN A 18 -13.66 -0.37 20.79
N ILE A 19 -12.38 -0.11 20.54
CA ILE A 19 -11.28 -0.82 21.19
C ILE A 19 -10.04 0.07 21.31
N SER A 20 -9.26 -0.19 22.37
CA SER A 20 -7.93 0.40 22.57
C SER A 20 -6.84 -0.66 22.32
N PHE A 21 -5.68 -0.23 21.83
CA PHE A 21 -4.53 -1.09 21.54
C PHE A 21 -3.34 -0.70 22.43
N GLN A 22 -2.49 -1.72 22.71
CA GLN A 22 -1.18 -1.49 23.30
C GLN A 22 -0.20 -0.94 22.25
N PRO A 23 0.81 -0.13 22.65
CA PRO A 23 1.81 0.39 21.73
C PRO A 23 2.70 -0.67 21.08
N SER A 24 2.72 -1.89 21.63
CA SER A 24 3.53 -3.02 21.18
C SER A 24 2.70 -4.04 20.39
N MET A 25 2.56 -5.24 20.90
CA MET A 25 1.90 -6.36 20.25
C MET A 25 0.44 -6.48 20.65
N ASN A 26 -0.44 -6.62 19.66
CA ASN A 26 -1.87 -6.89 19.85
C ASN A 26 -2.28 -8.08 18.99
N ILE A 27 -2.91 -9.08 19.57
CA ILE A 27 -3.34 -10.30 18.89
C ILE A 27 -4.86 -10.36 18.92
N ILE A 28 -5.48 -10.23 17.76
CA ILE A 28 -6.92 -10.36 17.55
C ILE A 28 -7.20 -11.81 17.14
N TYR A 29 -7.92 -12.56 17.97
CA TYR A 29 -8.20 -13.96 17.72
C TYR A 29 -9.69 -14.28 17.77
N GLY A 30 -10.07 -15.43 17.21
CA GLY A 30 -11.44 -15.93 17.12
C GLY A 30 -11.65 -16.74 15.85
N ASN A 31 -12.81 -17.37 15.69
CA ASN A 31 -13.12 -18.20 14.54
C ASN A 31 -13.12 -17.43 13.22
N ASN A 32 -13.14 -18.14 12.09
CA ASN A 32 -13.26 -17.51 10.77
C ASN A 32 -14.59 -16.75 10.65
N ALA A 33 -14.58 -15.69 9.83
CA ALA A 33 -15.73 -14.82 9.55
C ALA A 33 -16.28 -14.02 10.74
N GLN A 34 -15.58 -13.96 11.89
CA GLN A 34 -16.01 -13.22 13.08
C GLN A 34 -15.74 -11.69 13.01
N GLY A 35 -15.04 -11.22 12.00
CA GLY A 35 -14.78 -9.79 11.80
C GLY A 35 -13.32 -9.36 11.99
N LYS A 36 -12.41 -10.25 12.39
CA LYS A 36 -10.99 -9.93 12.62
C LYS A 36 -10.34 -9.15 11.47
N THR A 37 -10.40 -9.70 10.25
CA THR A 37 -9.92 -9.06 9.02
C THR A 37 -10.62 -7.73 8.75
N ASN A 38 -11.93 -7.63 9.06
CA ASN A 38 -12.67 -6.38 8.86
C ASN A 38 -12.24 -5.29 9.84
N LEU A 39 -11.79 -5.64 11.05
CA LEU A 39 -11.20 -4.67 12.00
C LEU A 39 -9.82 -4.19 11.50
N LEU A 40 -8.96 -5.09 11.00
CA LEU A 40 -7.71 -4.68 10.34
C LEU A 40 -7.99 -3.79 9.12
N GLU A 41 -8.98 -4.15 8.31
CA GLU A 41 -9.39 -3.34 7.18
C GLU A 41 -9.87 -1.94 7.63
N ALA A 42 -10.62 -1.84 8.73
CA ALA A 42 -11.05 -0.55 9.28
C ALA A 42 -9.85 0.32 9.70
N ILE A 43 -8.86 -0.26 10.38
CA ILE A 43 -7.61 0.43 10.75
C ILE A 43 -6.88 0.92 9.49
N TYR A 44 -6.72 0.03 8.50
CA TYR A 44 -6.06 0.37 7.24
C TYR A 44 -6.81 1.48 6.47
N VAL A 45 -8.15 1.38 6.39
CA VAL A 45 -8.99 2.37 5.72
C VAL A 45 -8.96 3.72 6.45
N LEU A 46 -8.89 3.73 7.78
CA LEU A 46 -8.74 4.96 8.55
C LEU A 46 -7.48 5.73 8.13
N GLY A 47 -6.32 5.09 7.99
CA GLY A 47 -5.08 5.76 7.61
C GLY A 47 -4.94 5.99 6.11
N MET A 48 -5.34 5.03 5.28
CA MET A 48 -5.12 5.06 3.84
C MET A 48 -6.31 5.57 3.03
N THR A 49 -7.44 5.81 3.67
CA THR A 49 -8.71 6.22 3.06
C THR A 49 -9.28 5.25 2.01
N LYS A 50 -8.62 4.14 1.73
CA LYS A 50 -8.99 3.12 0.73
C LYS A 50 -8.79 1.73 1.31
N SER A 51 -9.64 0.79 0.92
CA SER A 51 -9.45 -0.61 1.26
C SER A 51 -8.30 -1.24 0.47
N HIS A 52 -7.56 -2.15 1.11
CA HIS A 52 -6.60 -3.03 0.44
C HIS A 52 -7.32 -4.16 -0.32
N ARG A 53 -8.53 -4.58 0.12
CA ARG A 53 -9.32 -5.70 -0.42
C ARG A 53 -10.32 -5.29 -1.49
N SER A 54 -10.86 -4.07 -1.42
CA SER A 54 -11.94 -3.63 -2.31
C SER A 54 -11.61 -2.32 -3.01
N PHE A 55 -11.93 -2.23 -4.30
CA PHE A 55 -11.86 -0.98 -5.06
C PHE A 55 -13.15 -0.15 -4.95
N ILE A 56 -14.22 -0.71 -4.38
CA ILE A 56 -15.55 -0.11 -4.32
C ILE A 56 -15.82 0.32 -2.87
N ASP A 57 -15.78 1.62 -2.62
CA ASP A 57 -15.96 2.17 -1.27
C ASP A 57 -17.34 1.82 -0.65
N ASN A 58 -18.38 1.70 -1.46
CA ASN A 58 -19.71 1.32 -0.97
C ASN A 58 -19.76 -0.06 -0.30
N THR A 59 -18.82 -0.96 -0.63
CA THR A 59 -18.72 -2.27 0.02
C THR A 59 -18.20 -2.21 1.46
N LEU A 60 -17.64 -1.06 1.85
CA LEU A 60 -17.18 -0.82 3.21
C LEU A 60 -18.34 -0.48 4.16
N ILE A 61 -19.41 0.07 3.62
CA ILE A 61 -20.61 0.43 4.38
C ILE A 61 -21.38 -0.85 4.69
N GLN A 62 -21.84 -0.98 5.94
CA GLN A 62 -22.66 -2.10 6.37
C GLN A 62 -23.95 -2.20 5.54
N LYS A 63 -24.41 -3.43 5.31
CA LYS A 63 -25.63 -3.68 4.53
C LYS A 63 -26.83 -2.99 5.20
N ASN A 64 -27.63 -2.29 4.39
CA ASN A 64 -28.78 -1.49 4.74
C ASN A 64 -28.46 -0.12 5.36
N GLU A 65 -27.19 0.20 5.57
CA GLU A 65 -26.77 1.53 6.03
C GLU A 65 -26.41 2.45 4.84
N SER A 66 -26.44 3.76 5.11
CA SER A 66 -26.12 4.78 4.09
C SER A 66 -24.71 5.32 4.22
N THR A 67 -24.11 5.17 5.39
CA THR A 67 -22.79 5.70 5.75
C THR A 67 -22.06 4.75 6.67
N ALA A 68 -20.73 4.81 6.66
CA ALA A 68 -19.85 4.23 7.67
C ALA A 68 -18.98 5.33 8.27
N TYR A 69 -18.56 5.15 9.53
CA TYR A 69 -17.73 6.11 10.22
C TYR A 69 -16.61 5.40 10.97
N LEU A 70 -15.40 5.91 10.81
CA LEU A 70 -14.20 5.46 11.51
C LEU A 70 -13.58 6.65 12.23
N LYS A 71 -13.15 6.44 13.49
CA LYS A 71 -12.42 7.42 14.27
C LYS A 71 -11.33 6.72 15.05
N GLY A 72 -10.11 7.26 15.07
CA GLY A 72 -9.00 6.69 15.83
C GLY A 72 -8.08 7.77 16.37
N THR A 73 -7.44 7.49 17.49
CA THR A 73 -6.40 8.34 18.06
C THR A 73 -5.04 7.74 17.78
N VAL A 74 -4.22 8.45 17.03
CA VAL A 74 -2.83 8.09 16.71
C VAL A 74 -1.91 8.88 17.64
N VAL A 75 -0.90 8.22 18.18
CA VAL A 75 0.11 8.85 19.05
C VAL A 75 1.46 8.80 18.34
N PHE A 76 2.09 9.96 18.27
CA PHE A 76 3.40 10.16 17.70
C PHE A 76 4.22 11.14 18.55
N GLN A 77 5.45 10.76 18.97
CA GLN A 77 6.33 11.60 19.82
C GLN A 77 5.60 12.25 21.01
N GLU A 78 4.78 11.46 21.73
CA GLU A 78 3.96 11.90 22.87
C GLU A 78 2.80 12.86 22.52
N GLN A 79 2.67 13.26 21.27
CA GLN A 79 1.50 14.01 20.78
C GLN A 79 0.44 13.04 20.26
N SER A 80 -0.83 13.36 20.49
CA SER A 80 -1.94 12.56 19.98
C SER A 80 -2.77 13.36 19.00
N GLU A 81 -3.11 12.74 17.88
CA GLU A 81 -4.00 13.30 16.87
C GLU A 81 -5.22 12.39 16.70
N THR A 82 -6.37 12.97 16.46
CA THR A 82 -7.60 12.22 16.17
C THR A 82 -7.88 12.25 14.67
N LEU A 83 -7.86 11.06 14.04
CA LEU A 83 -8.24 10.87 12.66
C LEU A 83 -9.70 10.43 12.58
N GLU A 84 -10.46 11.06 11.67
CA GLU A 84 -11.87 10.71 11.43
C GLU A 84 -12.11 10.53 9.92
N LEU A 85 -12.84 9.48 9.56
CA LEU A 85 -13.24 9.18 8.20
C LEU A 85 -14.71 8.80 8.14
N GLY A 86 -15.52 9.67 7.53
CA GLY A 86 -16.89 9.36 7.14
C GLY A 86 -16.91 8.84 5.69
N ILE A 87 -17.60 7.74 5.44
CA ILE A 87 -17.77 7.14 4.11
C ILE A 87 -19.25 7.13 3.77
N SER A 88 -19.60 7.72 2.63
CA SER A 88 -20.94 7.63 2.05
C SER A 88 -20.86 7.08 0.62
N LYS A 89 -22.01 6.80 0.02
CA LYS A 89 -22.07 6.29 -1.37
C LYS A 89 -21.43 7.23 -2.41
N THR A 90 -21.32 8.52 -2.11
CA THR A 90 -20.87 9.53 -3.09
C THR A 90 -19.59 10.28 -2.69
N LYS A 91 -19.27 10.33 -1.40
CA LYS A 91 -18.14 11.13 -0.89
C LYS A 91 -17.53 10.54 0.38
N LYS A 92 -16.29 10.95 0.65
CA LYS A 92 -15.59 10.76 1.92
C LYS A 92 -15.45 12.11 2.62
N LEU A 93 -15.56 12.10 3.94
CA LEU A 93 -15.28 13.25 4.80
C LEU A 93 -14.09 12.89 5.66
N LEU A 94 -13.03 13.67 5.56
CA LEU A 94 -11.78 13.48 6.30
C LEU A 94 -11.63 14.59 7.31
N LYS A 95 -11.27 14.25 8.57
CA LYS A 95 -10.95 15.25 9.60
C LYS A 95 -9.71 14.81 10.38
N ILE A 96 -8.94 15.82 10.81
CA ILE A 96 -7.84 15.71 11.76
C ILE A 96 -8.15 16.68 12.90
N ASP A 97 -8.18 16.18 14.15
CA ASP A 97 -8.56 16.94 15.34
C ASP A 97 -9.85 17.76 15.13
N HIS A 98 -10.87 17.09 14.57
CA HIS A 98 -12.19 17.63 14.23
C HIS A 98 -12.21 18.67 13.09
N ASN A 99 -11.06 19.04 12.53
CA ASN A 99 -10.96 19.98 11.41
C ASN A 99 -11.06 19.22 10.07
N GLU A 100 -11.94 19.69 9.19
CA GLU A 100 -12.13 19.07 7.87
C GLU A 100 -10.90 19.25 6.98
N ILE A 101 -10.43 18.14 6.40
CA ILE A 101 -9.31 18.10 5.46
C ILE A 101 -9.83 17.92 4.05
N LYS A 102 -9.50 18.86 3.16
CA LYS A 102 -9.98 18.86 1.77
C LYS A 102 -9.15 18.00 0.82
N LYS A 103 -7.86 17.84 1.10
CA LYS A 103 -6.95 17.06 0.27
C LYS A 103 -6.60 15.75 0.95
N MET A 104 -6.73 14.65 0.22
CA MET A 104 -6.36 13.32 0.70
C MET A 104 -4.85 13.21 0.99
N SER A 105 -4.01 13.92 0.24
CA SER A 105 -2.56 14.00 0.48
C SER A 105 -2.21 14.52 1.87
N ASP A 106 -3.00 15.48 2.37
CA ASP A 106 -2.77 16.10 3.69
C ASP A 106 -3.21 15.18 4.84
N TYR A 107 -4.01 14.13 4.56
CA TYR A 107 -4.53 13.19 5.53
C TYR A 107 -3.68 11.91 5.64
N ILE A 108 -3.26 11.32 4.50
CA ILE A 108 -2.63 9.98 4.46
C ILE A 108 -1.30 9.93 5.24
N SER A 109 -0.57 11.04 5.37
CA SER A 109 0.73 11.05 6.05
C SER A 109 0.66 11.00 7.58
N HIS A 110 -0.53 11.09 8.20
CA HIS A 110 -0.71 11.15 9.66
C HIS A 110 -0.75 9.77 10.34
N MET A 111 -1.00 8.69 9.58
CA MET A 111 -0.92 7.32 10.09
C MET A 111 -0.24 6.42 9.07
N ASN A 112 1.00 6.04 9.33
CA ASN A 112 1.79 5.19 8.44
C ASN A 112 1.53 3.72 8.76
N LEU A 113 1.15 2.95 7.74
CA LEU A 113 0.71 1.57 7.86
C LEU A 113 1.44 0.67 6.87
N ILE A 114 1.86 -0.48 7.34
CA ILE A 114 2.25 -1.61 6.48
C ILE A 114 1.28 -2.74 6.76
N ILE A 115 0.65 -3.26 5.73
CA ILE A 115 -0.26 -4.39 5.87
C ILE A 115 0.26 -5.60 5.09
N PHE A 116 0.15 -6.76 5.74
CA PHE A 116 0.30 -8.07 5.12
C PHE A 116 -1.06 -8.76 5.09
N TYR A 117 -1.45 -9.26 3.95
CA TYR A 117 -2.70 -10.00 3.78
C TYR A 117 -2.51 -11.10 2.70
N PRO A 118 -3.35 -12.15 2.69
CA PRO A 118 -3.13 -13.31 1.81
C PRO A 118 -2.98 -12.98 0.33
N GLU A 119 -3.73 -12.00 -0.17
CA GLU A 119 -3.70 -11.58 -1.57
C GLU A 119 -2.44 -10.78 -1.96
N ASP A 120 -1.58 -10.39 -1.01
CA ASP A 120 -0.29 -9.75 -1.33
C ASP A 120 0.60 -10.62 -2.24
N LEU A 121 0.37 -11.92 -2.28
CA LEU A 121 1.02 -12.84 -3.22
C LEU A 121 0.82 -12.42 -4.68
N ASP A 122 -0.24 -11.69 -4.97
CA ASP A 122 -0.52 -11.12 -6.28
C ASP A 122 0.46 -10.02 -6.70
N LEU A 123 1.26 -9.48 -5.78
CA LEU A 123 2.39 -8.60 -6.14
C LEU A 123 3.40 -9.34 -7.03
N VAL A 124 3.62 -10.64 -6.79
CA VAL A 124 4.49 -11.47 -7.61
C VAL A 124 3.72 -12.10 -8.78
N LYS A 125 2.58 -12.73 -8.51
CA LYS A 125 1.79 -13.49 -9.52
C LYS A 125 1.02 -12.60 -10.48
N GLY A 126 0.54 -11.47 -10.01
CA GLY A 126 -0.36 -10.60 -10.74
C GLY A 126 0.31 -9.77 -11.84
N GLY A 127 -0.45 -8.83 -12.38
CA GLY A 127 0.01 -7.93 -13.43
C GLY A 127 0.72 -6.67 -12.91
N PRO A 128 1.38 -5.91 -13.81
CA PRO A 128 2.09 -4.68 -13.46
C PRO A 128 1.24 -3.62 -12.76
N SER A 129 -0.08 -3.62 -12.98
CA SER A 129 -1.01 -2.68 -12.34
C SER A 129 -1.03 -2.80 -10.82
N LEU A 130 -0.91 -4.03 -10.27
CA LEU A 130 -0.87 -4.27 -8.83
C LEU A 130 0.43 -3.76 -8.22
N ARG A 131 1.56 -3.99 -8.87
CA ARG A 131 2.86 -3.50 -8.41
C ARG A 131 2.98 -1.99 -8.50
N ARG A 132 2.41 -1.36 -9.54
CA ARG A 132 2.30 0.11 -9.59
C ARG A 132 1.38 0.65 -8.49
N ARG A 133 0.26 -0.03 -8.21
CA ARG A 133 -0.61 0.34 -7.08
C ARG A 133 0.15 0.27 -5.75
N PHE A 134 0.88 -0.81 -5.52
CA PHE A 134 1.75 -0.96 -4.35
C PHE A 134 2.72 0.22 -4.22
N MET A 135 3.56 0.48 -5.24
CA MET A 135 4.49 1.62 -5.22
C MET A 135 3.78 2.96 -4.97
N ASN A 136 2.61 3.17 -5.57
CA ASN A 136 1.85 4.42 -5.37
C ASN A 136 1.34 4.58 -3.94
N LEU A 137 0.85 3.51 -3.32
CA LEU A 137 0.36 3.53 -1.93
C LEU A 137 1.52 3.84 -0.96
N GLU A 138 2.62 3.11 -1.08
CA GLU A 138 3.77 3.28 -0.18
C GLU A 138 4.43 4.66 -0.35
N LEU A 139 4.62 5.10 -1.59
CA LEU A 139 5.16 6.44 -1.86
C LEU A 139 4.23 7.56 -1.40
N SER A 140 2.90 7.36 -1.41
CA SER A 140 1.96 8.35 -0.89
C SER A 140 2.05 8.50 0.63
N GLN A 141 2.43 7.44 1.35
CA GLN A 141 2.71 7.51 2.79
C GLN A 141 4.07 8.16 3.08
N LEU A 142 5.10 7.82 2.29
CA LEU A 142 6.47 8.29 2.51
C LEU A 142 6.66 9.78 2.13
N TYR A 143 5.98 10.24 1.08
CA TYR A 143 6.16 11.58 0.53
C TYR A 143 4.82 12.31 0.39
N ALA A 144 4.57 13.32 1.20
CA ALA A 144 3.32 14.10 1.17
C ALA A 144 2.99 14.65 -0.24
N THR A 145 4.00 15.00 -1.04
CA THR A 145 3.80 15.55 -2.39
C THR A 145 3.56 14.51 -3.47
N TYR A 146 3.84 13.22 -3.21
CA TYR A 146 3.74 12.18 -4.25
C TYR A 146 2.32 12.03 -4.79
N LEU A 147 1.34 12.01 -3.90
CA LEU A 147 -0.06 11.83 -4.29
C LEU A 147 -0.56 12.98 -5.17
N ASP A 148 -0.15 14.20 -4.88
CA ASP A 148 -0.49 15.38 -5.71
C ASP A 148 0.15 15.28 -7.09
N VAL A 149 1.43 14.93 -7.16
CA VAL A 149 2.14 14.71 -8.45
C VAL A 149 1.48 13.59 -9.25
N LEU A 150 1.09 12.48 -8.58
CA LEU A 150 0.41 11.35 -9.22
C LEU A 150 -0.98 11.75 -9.75
N ASN A 151 -1.73 12.55 -9.00
CA ASN A 151 -3.04 13.04 -9.42
C ASN A 151 -2.93 13.97 -10.63
N ASP A 152 -1.96 14.90 -10.62
CA ASP A 152 -1.69 15.77 -11.76
C ASP A 152 -1.30 14.97 -13.00
N TYR A 153 -0.40 13.99 -12.84
CA TYR A 153 0.01 13.10 -13.91
C TYR A 153 -1.18 12.32 -14.51
N ASN A 154 -2.03 11.75 -13.66
CA ASN A 154 -3.20 11.00 -14.12
C ASN A 154 -4.22 11.89 -14.83
N LYS A 155 -4.38 13.15 -14.39
CA LYS A 155 -5.21 14.15 -15.07
C LYS A 155 -4.67 14.45 -16.45
N LEU A 156 -3.36 14.73 -16.58
CA LEU A 156 -2.69 14.99 -17.85
C LEU A 156 -2.76 13.77 -18.79
N LEU A 157 -2.53 12.55 -18.27
CA LEU A 157 -2.67 11.31 -19.02
C LEU A 157 -4.09 11.14 -19.57
N LYS A 158 -5.12 11.45 -18.77
CA LYS A 158 -6.51 11.40 -19.21
C LYS A 158 -6.77 12.41 -20.32
N MET A 159 -6.38 13.67 -20.14
CA MET A 159 -6.56 14.74 -21.15
C MET A 159 -5.87 14.37 -22.46
N ARG A 160 -4.63 13.86 -22.38
CA ARG A 160 -3.88 13.37 -23.55
C ARG A 160 -4.59 12.22 -24.26
N ASN A 161 -5.05 11.21 -23.51
CA ASN A 161 -5.80 10.08 -24.08
C ASN A 161 -7.14 10.52 -24.68
N ASP A 162 -7.78 11.54 -24.14
CA ASP A 162 -9.03 12.07 -24.71
C ASP A 162 -8.77 12.76 -26.06
N CYS A 163 -7.65 13.50 -26.23
CA CYS A 163 -7.20 14.00 -27.54
C CYS A 163 -6.90 12.85 -28.53
N LEU A 164 -6.19 11.80 -28.07
CA LEU A 164 -5.88 10.64 -28.92
C LEU A 164 -7.15 9.91 -29.38
N LYS A 165 -8.19 9.81 -28.54
CA LYS A 165 -9.48 9.23 -28.93
C LYS A 165 -10.24 10.04 -29.97
N GLN A 166 -10.05 11.36 -30.01
CA GLN A 166 -10.62 12.23 -31.07
C GLN A 166 -10.03 11.84 -32.44
N TYR A 167 -8.73 11.56 -32.55
CA TYR A 167 -8.15 11.03 -33.79
C TYR A 167 -8.81 9.72 -34.25
N VAL A 168 -9.02 8.80 -33.31
CA VAL A 168 -9.70 7.51 -33.64
C VAL A 168 -11.09 7.73 -34.21
N LYS A 169 -11.79 8.79 -33.79
CA LYS A 169 -13.13 9.17 -34.27
C LYS A 169 -13.09 9.98 -35.57
N GLY A 170 -11.91 10.37 -36.05
CA GLY A 170 -11.75 11.27 -37.20
C GLY A 170 -12.10 12.73 -36.90
N GLU A 171 -12.11 13.11 -35.63
CA GLU A 171 -12.35 14.48 -35.19
C GLU A 171 -11.05 15.30 -35.28
N TYR A 172 -11.22 16.62 -35.39
CA TYR A 172 -10.07 17.54 -35.37
C TYR A 172 -9.40 17.58 -33.99
N VAL A 173 -8.08 17.53 -33.97
CA VAL A 173 -7.27 17.70 -32.75
C VAL A 173 -6.29 18.83 -32.98
N ASP A 174 -6.20 19.76 -32.05
CA ASP A 174 -5.20 20.82 -32.04
C ASP A 174 -3.83 20.21 -31.61
N GLU A 175 -2.94 20.08 -32.59
CA GLU A 175 -1.57 19.55 -32.39
C GLU A 175 -0.74 20.44 -31.44
N SER A 176 -0.98 21.78 -31.45
CA SER A 176 -0.29 22.68 -30.52
C SER A 176 -0.71 22.43 -29.09
N TYR A 177 -2.01 22.21 -28.86
CA TYR A 177 -2.52 21.81 -27.54
C TYR A 177 -1.96 20.47 -27.06
N LEU A 178 -1.92 19.46 -27.95
CA LEU A 178 -1.34 18.15 -27.62
C LEU A 178 0.15 18.27 -27.28
N SER A 179 0.90 19.10 -28.01
CA SER A 179 2.33 19.36 -27.74
C SER A 179 2.55 19.99 -26.36
N ILE A 180 1.68 20.95 -25.97
CA ILE A 180 1.73 21.54 -24.62
C ILE A 180 1.43 20.50 -23.55
N LEU A 181 0.41 19.67 -23.76
CA LEU A 181 0.10 18.55 -22.85
C LEU A 181 1.28 17.60 -22.68
N ASP A 182 2.00 17.28 -23.77
CA ASP A 182 3.17 16.40 -23.75
C ASP A 182 4.30 16.97 -22.88
N GLN A 183 4.52 18.28 -22.89
CA GLN A 183 5.50 18.95 -22.04
C GLN A 183 5.14 18.80 -20.54
N TYR A 184 3.90 19.14 -20.17
CA TYR A 184 3.47 19.02 -18.78
C TYR A 184 3.44 17.54 -18.32
N PHE A 185 2.97 16.64 -19.17
CA PHE A 185 2.91 15.21 -18.92
C PHE A 185 4.29 14.63 -18.63
N THR A 186 5.29 14.93 -19.49
CA THR A 186 6.66 14.40 -19.32
C THR A 186 7.36 14.98 -18.11
N ASN A 187 7.11 16.24 -17.76
CA ASN A 187 7.61 16.83 -16.51
C ASN A 187 7.09 16.09 -15.27
N LYS A 188 5.77 15.84 -15.18
CA LYS A 188 5.19 15.08 -14.06
C LYS A 188 5.62 13.61 -14.07
N ALA A 189 5.79 13.03 -15.26
CA ALA A 189 6.30 11.66 -15.44
C ALA A 189 7.71 11.49 -14.86
N GLU A 190 8.61 12.44 -15.10
CA GLU A 190 9.97 12.43 -14.55
C GLU A 190 9.96 12.47 -13.02
N LEU A 191 9.11 13.31 -12.40
CA LEU A 191 9.00 13.37 -10.94
C LEU A 191 8.57 12.02 -10.36
N ILE A 192 7.54 11.36 -10.96
CA ILE A 192 7.10 10.03 -10.54
C ILE A 192 8.23 9.01 -10.70
N TYR A 193 8.89 9.00 -11.85
CA TYR A 193 10.02 8.10 -12.10
C TYR A 193 11.12 8.24 -11.05
N ARG A 194 11.57 9.48 -10.79
CA ARG A 194 12.64 9.74 -9.80
C ARG A 194 12.27 9.23 -8.41
N MET A 195 11.03 9.47 -7.98
CA MET A 195 10.56 9.01 -6.67
C MET A 195 10.45 7.49 -6.59
N ARG A 196 9.91 6.83 -7.63
CA ARG A 196 9.84 5.36 -7.70
C ARG A 196 11.22 4.72 -7.77
N LYS A 197 12.12 5.25 -8.60
CA LYS A 197 13.50 4.77 -8.72
C LYS A 197 14.21 4.81 -7.36
N LYS A 198 14.14 5.97 -6.67
CA LYS A 198 14.71 6.14 -5.33
C LYS A 198 14.13 5.15 -4.32
N PHE A 199 12.81 4.91 -4.36
CA PHE A 199 12.13 3.94 -3.51
C PHE A 199 12.63 2.51 -3.78
N VAL A 200 12.67 2.09 -5.04
CA VAL A 200 13.14 0.75 -5.40
C VAL A 200 14.63 0.58 -5.08
N ASP A 201 15.48 1.58 -5.36
CA ASP A 201 16.90 1.54 -5.02
C ASP A 201 17.14 1.37 -3.51
N LYS A 202 16.28 1.96 -2.69
CA LYS A 202 16.33 1.75 -1.25
C LYS A 202 15.85 0.35 -0.85
N LEU A 203 14.78 -0.14 -1.44
CA LEU A 203 14.31 -1.51 -1.20
C LEU A 203 15.39 -2.54 -1.53
N THR A 204 16.14 -2.35 -2.64
CA THR A 204 17.22 -3.26 -3.02
C THR A 204 18.37 -3.34 -2.02
N GLN A 205 18.47 -2.39 -1.09
CA GLN A 205 19.46 -2.43 0.00
C GLN A 205 19.05 -3.36 1.15
N TYR A 206 17.75 -3.50 1.42
CA TYR A 206 17.24 -4.25 2.57
C TYR A 206 16.67 -5.62 2.20
N VAL A 207 15.94 -5.69 1.09
CA VAL A 207 15.15 -6.88 0.75
C VAL A 207 15.97 -8.16 0.59
N PRO A 208 17.17 -8.17 -0.03
CA PRO A 208 17.95 -9.40 -0.20
C PRO A 208 18.35 -10.05 1.12
N GLU A 209 18.83 -9.26 2.08
CA GLU A 209 19.22 -9.74 3.42
C GLU A 209 18.01 -10.29 4.18
N ILE A 210 16.92 -9.52 4.23
CA ILE A 210 15.67 -9.96 4.89
C ILE A 210 15.13 -11.24 4.24
N PHE A 211 15.18 -11.33 2.90
CA PHE A 211 14.74 -12.53 2.18
C PHE A 211 15.58 -13.76 2.55
N GLU A 212 16.90 -13.60 2.64
CA GLU A 212 17.81 -14.67 3.07
C GLU A 212 17.49 -15.12 4.50
N ASP A 213 17.32 -14.18 5.43
CA ASP A 213 17.03 -14.48 6.83
C ASP A 213 15.72 -15.26 7.01
N ILE A 214 14.65 -14.89 6.27
CA ILE A 214 13.34 -15.54 6.45
C ILE A 214 13.16 -16.80 5.61
N SER A 215 13.89 -16.95 4.50
CA SER A 215 13.72 -18.07 3.57
C SER A 215 14.86 -19.10 3.62
N GLY A 216 16.05 -18.68 4.10
CA GLY A 216 17.29 -19.46 3.98
C GLY A 216 17.87 -19.51 2.56
N LEU A 217 17.37 -18.69 1.63
CA LEU A 217 17.77 -18.67 0.22
C LEU A 217 18.45 -17.35 -0.12
N THR A 218 19.53 -17.43 -0.90
CA THR A 218 20.27 -16.27 -1.42
C THR A 218 19.86 -15.90 -2.85
N GLY A 219 20.33 -14.74 -3.33
CA GLY A 219 20.21 -14.35 -4.75
C GLY A 219 18.88 -13.72 -5.13
N PHE A 220 18.08 -13.24 -4.16
CA PHE A 220 16.88 -12.45 -4.42
C PHE A 220 17.26 -11.03 -4.86
N SER A 221 16.56 -10.51 -5.88
CA SER A 221 16.76 -9.14 -6.38
C SER A 221 15.48 -8.52 -6.93
N LEU A 222 15.47 -7.19 -6.92
CA LEU A 222 14.40 -6.34 -7.44
C LEU A 222 14.93 -5.54 -8.65
N ASN A 223 14.08 -5.33 -9.65
CA ASN A 223 14.37 -4.44 -10.77
C ASN A 223 13.20 -3.49 -11.04
N TYR A 224 13.49 -2.19 -11.15
CA TYR A 224 12.52 -1.22 -11.65
C TYR A 224 12.60 -1.19 -13.16
N HIS A 225 11.59 -1.79 -13.81
CA HIS A 225 11.50 -1.86 -15.26
C HIS A 225 10.80 -0.62 -15.83
N THR A 226 11.47 0.08 -16.72
CA THR A 226 10.92 1.18 -17.51
C THR A 226 11.39 1.09 -18.94
N ASN A 227 10.63 1.64 -19.86
CA ASN A 227 11.02 1.70 -21.27
C ASN A 227 11.94 2.90 -21.61
N ILE A 228 12.43 3.64 -20.62
CA ILE A 228 13.43 4.71 -20.76
C ILE A 228 14.82 4.15 -20.50
N ASP A 229 15.81 4.57 -21.30
CA ASP A 229 17.20 4.17 -21.10
C ASP A 229 17.82 4.93 -19.92
N LEU A 230 18.00 4.23 -18.80
CA LEU A 230 18.54 4.78 -17.56
C LEU A 230 20.05 5.00 -17.59
N SER A 231 20.76 4.44 -18.57
CA SER A 231 22.21 4.61 -18.76
C SER A 231 22.55 5.84 -19.59
N SER A 232 21.57 6.42 -20.26
CA SER A 232 21.73 7.61 -21.12
C SER A 232 22.07 8.86 -20.32
N GLN A 233 22.89 9.75 -20.89
CA GLN A 233 23.13 11.11 -20.37
C GLN A 233 21.98 12.08 -20.66
N VAL A 234 21.05 11.70 -21.55
CA VAL A 234 19.83 12.47 -21.88
C VAL A 234 18.84 12.36 -20.73
N SER A 235 18.21 13.46 -20.36
CA SER A 235 17.24 13.47 -19.26
C SER A 235 16.06 12.55 -19.52
N TYR A 236 15.42 12.04 -18.45
CA TYR A 236 14.22 11.22 -18.56
C TYR A 236 13.12 11.92 -19.35
N GLN A 237 12.93 13.22 -19.10
CA GLN A 237 11.91 14.02 -19.77
C GLN A 237 12.14 14.10 -21.28
N GLU A 238 13.38 14.38 -21.72
CA GLU A 238 13.74 14.47 -23.13
C GLU A 238 13.56 13.12 -23.84
N GLN A 239 14.03 12.03 -23.24
CA GLN A 239 13.84 10.69 -23.79
C GLN A 239 12.35 10.32 -23.90
N LEU A 240 11.53 10.68 -22.89
CA LEU A 240 10.10 10.41 -22.93
C LEU A 240 9.42 11.23 -24.03
N LEU A 241 9.78 12.51 -24.23
CA LEU A 241 9.27 13.34 -25.31
C LEU A 241 9.62 12.74 -26.69
N GLU A 242 10.86 12.26 -26.87
CA GLU A 242 11.27 11.60 -28.11
C GLU A 242 10.46 10.34 -28.36
N LYS A 243 10.24 9.51 -27.32
CA LYS A 243 9.41 8.31 -27.44
C LYS A 243 7.95 8.61 -27.76
N LEU A 244 7.37 9.67 -27.18
CA LEU A 244 6.02 10.12 -27.53
C LEU A 244 5.94 10.48 -29.02
N LYS A 245 6.92 11.23 -29.55
CA LYS A 245 7.00 11.56 -30.97
C LYS A 245 7.11 10.30 -31.84
N LYS A 246 7.97 9.35 -31.45
CA LYS A 246 8.16 8.09 -32.17
C LYS A 246 6.90 7.22 -32.19
N HIS A 247 6.13 7.20 -31.10
CA HIS A 247 4.91 6.39 -31.00
C HIS A 247 3.65 7.14 -31.47
N HIS A 248 3.74 8.40 -31.86
CA HIS A 248 2.61 9.29 -32.11
C HIS A 248 1.56 8.70 -33.07
N GLU A 249 1.97 8.18 -34.23
CA GLU A 249 1.04 7.57 -35.20
C GLU A 249 0.38 6.29 -34.65
N THR A 250 1.10 5.52 -33.84
CA THR A 250 0.52 4.33 -33.19
C THR A 250 -0.47 4.72 -32.11
N GLU A 251 -0.15 5.73 -31.31
CA GLU A 251 -1.01 6.26 -30.26
C GLU A 251 -2.29 6.89 -30.82
N LYS A 252 -2.18 7.63 -31.93
CA LYS A 252 -3.37 8.15 -32.68
C LYS A 252 -4.30 7.01 -33.10
N ARG A 253 -3.75 5.93 -33.65
CA ARG A 253 -4.54 4.76 -34.09
C ARG A 253 -5.20 4.04 -32.94
N LEU A 254 -4.51 3.89 -31.78
CA LEU A 254 -4.99 3.15 -30.62
C LEU A 254 -5.80 3.99 -29.64
N GLY A 255 -5.72 5.33 -29.68
CA GLY A 255 -6.40 6.25 -28.79
C GLY A 255 -5.86 6.23 -27.36
N VAL A 256 -4.61 5.78 -27.15
CA VAL A 256 -4.02 5.61 -25.81
C VAL A 256 -2.53 5.93 -25.82
N THR A 257 -2.05 6.47 -24.69
CA THR A 257 -0.62 6.72 -24.45
C THR A 257 0.12 5.41 -24.17
N LEU A 258 1.22 5.16 -24.88
CA LEU A 258 1.96 3.89 -24.82
C LEU A 258 3.21 3.93 -23.94
N VAL A 259 3.71 5.11 -23.57
CA VAL A 259 4.97 5.30 -22.83
C VAL A 259 4.79 6.18 -21.60
N GLY A 260 5.58 5.93 -20.57
CA GLY A 260 5.57 6.69 -19.31
C GLY A 260 5.32 5.82 -18.07
N PRO A 261 5.35 6.41 -16.85
CA PRO A 261 5.27 5.70 -15.58
C PRO A 261 4.04 4.80 -15.38
N HIS A 262 2.95 5.03 -16.11
CA HIS A 262 1.76 4.17 -16.11
C HIS A 262 1.97 2.83 -16.85
N LYS A 263 3.13 2.64 -17.49
CA LYS A 263 3.57 1.39 -18.15
C LYS A 263 4.74 0.73 -17.44
N ASP A 264 5.38 1.39 -16.48
CA ASP A 264 6.50 0.83 -15.74
C ASP A 264 6.09 -0.35 -14.86
N ASP A 265 7.07 -1.14 -14.42
CA ASP A 265 6.86 -2.31 -13.58
C ASP A 265 7.93 -2.45 -12.50
N LEU A 266 7.65 -3.30 -11.50
CA LEU A 266 8.58 -3.78 -10.50
C LEU A 266 8.71 -5.29 -10.67
N GLU A 267 9.90 -5.76 -10.98
CA GLU A 267 10.17 -7.16 -11.27
C GLU A 267 10.96 -7.82 -10.14
N PHE A 268 10.70 -9.10 -9.90
CA PHE A 268 11.31 -9.90 -8.84
C PHE A 268 12.06 -11.07 -9.44
N PHE A 269 13.32 -11.27 -9.01
CA PHE A 269 14.18 -12.33 -9.49
C PHE A 269 14.77 -13.14 -8.33
N LEU A 270 15.00 -14.42 -8.55
CA LEU A 270 15.75 -15.30 -7.65
C LEU A 270 16.81 -16.03 -8.48
N ASN A 271 18.09 -15.82 -8.13
CA ASN A 271 19.23 -16.35 -8.90
C ASN A 271 19.14 -16.03 -10.41
N GLY A 272 18.74 -14.79 -10.75
CA GLY A 272 18.58 -14.32 -12.12
C GLY A 272 17.33 -14.82 -12.85
N ASN A 273 16.53 -15.72 -12.25
CA ASN A 273 15.29 -16.21 -12.83
C ASN A 273 14.09 -15.38 -12.36
N HIS A 274 13.17 -15.06 -13.26
CA HIS A 274 11.98 -14.29 -12.95
C HIS A 274 11.08 -15.06 -11.95
N LEU A 275 10.89 -14.53 -10.74
CA LEU A 275 10.22 -15.21 -9.63
C LEU A 275 8.76 -15.57 -9.94
N LYS A 276 8.07 -14.75 -10.73
CA LYS A 276 6.71 -15.03 -11.19
C LYS A 276 6.59 -16.32 -11.98
N LEU A 277 7.59 -16.63 -12.83
CA LEU A 277 7.55 -17.75 -13.77
C LEU A 277 8.15 -19.03 -13.19
N TYR A 278 9.20 -18.89 -12.38
CA TYR A 278 10.04 -20.02 -11.96
C TYR A 278 10.03 -20.25 -10.45
N GLY A 279 9.52 -19.28 -9.67
CA GLY A 279 9.49 -19.39 -8.22
C GLY A 279 8.36 -20.29 -7.70
N SER A 280 8.67 -21.12 -6.71
CA SER A 280 7.64 -21.84 -5.95
C SER A 280 6.75 -20.86 -5.18
N GLN A 281 5.54 -21.29 -4.80
CA GLN A 281 4.61 -20.47 -4.02
C GLN A 281 5.22 -20.00 -2.71
N GLY A 282 5.99 -20.87 -2.02
CA GLY A 282 6.71 -20.51 -0.80
C GLY A 282 7.77 -19.45 -1.02
N GLN A 283 8.56 -19.54 -2.12
CA GLN A 283 9.55 -18.52 -2.48
C GLN A 283 8.89 -17.17 -2.81
N GLN A 284 7.79 -17.18 -3.55
CA GLN A 284 7.02 -15.99 -3.88
C GLN A 284 6.47 -15.31 -2.61
N ARG A 285 5.98 -16.10 -1.65
CA ARG A 285 5.50 -15.61 -0.35
C ARG A 285 6.62 -14.97 0.46
N MET A 286 7.79 -15.63 0.56
CA MET A 286 8.95 -15.07 1.28
C MET A 286 9.42 -13.77 0.64
N ALA A 287 9.37 -13.66 -0.69
CA ALA A 287 9.71 -12.42 -1.39
C ALA A 287 8.76 -11.26 -1.03
N VAL A 288 7.46 -11.51 -0.96
CA VAL A 288 6.47 -10.51 -0.54
C VAL A 288 6.67 -10.11 0.91
N LEU A 289 6.90 -11.09 1.80
CA LEU A 289 7.17 -10.82 3.22
C LEU A 289 8.45 -9.98 3.38
N ALA A 290 9.54 -10.33 2.69
CA ALA A 290 10.78 -9.58 2.72
C ALA A 290 10.59 -8.14 2.21
N LEU A 291 9.82 -7.97 1.14
CA LEU A 291 9.49 -6.65 0.58
C LEU A 291 8.78 -5.78 1.62
N LYS A 292 7.74 -6.31 2.27
CA LYS A 292 6.96 -5.60 3.27
C LYS A 292 7.75 -5.30 4.56
N LEU A 293 8.60 -6.22 5.01
CA LEU A 293 9.49 -5.96 6.15
C LEU A 293 10.52 -4.87 5.82
N ALA A 294 11.03 -4.84 4.59
CA ALA A 294 11.94 -3.78 4.15
C ALA A 294 11.30 -2.40 4.16
N GLU A 295 9.97 -2.30 4.00
CA GLU A 295 9.25 -1.03 4.12
C GLU A 295 9.40 -0.40 5.52
N ILE A 296 9.51 -1.21 6.59
CA ILE A 296 9.75 -0.72 7.95
C ILE A 296 11.03 0.13 7.99
N HIS A 297 12.11 -0.38 7.38
CA HIS A 297 13.39 0.35 7.29
C HIS A 297 13.26 1.62 6.46
N LEU A 298 12.45 1.61 5.41
CA LEU A 298 12.18 2.81 4.60
C LEU A 298 11.49 3.89 5.42
N PHE A 299 10.48 3.56 6.21
CA PHE A 299 9.83 4.53 7.09
C PHE A 299 10.80 5.09 8.13
N GLN A 300 11.65 4.24 8.72
CA GLN A 300 12.69 4.67 9.65
C GLN A 300 13.72 5.61 8.98
N ASP A 301 14.14 5.30 7.75
CA ASP A 301 15.10 6.13 7.01
C ASP A 301 14.54 7.51 6.64
N TYR A 302 13.31 7.55 6.11
CA TYR A 302 12.72 8.76 5.55
C TYR A 302 11.96 9.60 6.56
N LYS A 303 11.19 8.96 7.45
CA LYS A 303 10.33 9.68 8.41
C LYS A 303 10.88 9.68 9.82
N LYS A 304 11.93 8.89 10.11
CA LYS A 304 12.46 8.66 11.46
C LYS A 304 11.41 8.08 12.41
N GLU A 305 10.46 7.33 11.88
CA GLU A 305 9.33 6.74 12.56
C GLU A 305 9.19 5.27 12.22
N THR A 306 8.58 4.50 13.13
CA THR A 306 8.15 3.14 12.84
C THR A 306 6.68 3.15 12.42
N PRO A 307 6.30 2.53 11.29
CA PRO A 307 4.90 2.40 10.89
C PRO A 307 4.18 1.41 11.78
N ILE A 308 2.86 1.44 11.77
CA ILE A 308 2.02 0.41 12.41
C ILE A 308 1.95 -0.79 11.46
N LEU A 309 2.22 -1.99 11.98
CA LEU A 309 2.24 -3.22 11.22
C LEU A 309 0.94 -4.00 11.42
N LEU A 310 0.26 -4.31 10.35
CA LEU A 310 -0.97 -5.10 10.32
C LEU A 310 -0.70 -6.46 9.65
N LEU A 311 -0.93 -7.57 10.35
CA LEU A 311 -0.68 -8.93 9.87
C LEU A 311 -2.00 -9.71 9.86
N ASP A 312 -2.61 -9.88 8.67
CA ASP A 312 -3.87 -10.61 8.52
C ASP A 312 -3.61 -12.08 8.20
N ASP A 313 -3.79 -12.94 9.18
CA ASP A 313 -3.66 -14.42 9.12
C ASP A 313 -2.33 -14.93 8.51
N VAL A 314 -1.25 -14.15 8.64
CA VAL A 314 0.06 -14.47 8.02
C VAL A 314 0.68 -15.71 8.62
N PHE A 315 0.47 -15.95 9.92
CA PHE A 315 1.12 -17.03 10.65
C PHE A 315 0.56 -18.42 10.33
N SER A 316 -0.70 -18.51 9.87
CA SER A 316 -1.31 -19.79 9.48
C SER A 316 -0.58 -20.49 8.34
N GLU A 317 0.11 -19.73 7.52
CA GLU A 317 0.74 -20.18 6.27
C GLU A 317 2.27 -20.30 6.35
N LEU A 318 2.85 -20.08 7.55
CA LEU A 318 4.29 -20.17 7.78
C LEU A 318 4.62 -21.33 8.72
N ASP A 319 5.72 -22.03 8.47
CA ASP A 319 6.29 -22.97 9.43
C ASP A 319 6.92 -22.23 10.63
N PHE A 320 7.15 -22.96 11.71
CA PHE A 320 7.65 -22.42 12.98
C PHE A 320 8.94 -21.57 12.82
N ASN A 321 9.90 -22.05 12.04
CA ASN A 321 11.18 -21.33 11.86
C ASN A 321 10.97 -20.02 11.13
N LYS A 322 10.15 -19.99 10.08
CA LYS A 322 9.84 -18.78 9.33
C LYS A 322 9.05 -17.76 10.15
N ARG A 323 8.13 -18.22 11.01
CA ARG A 323 7.41 -17.36 11.97
C ARG A 323 8.39 -16.64 12.90
N ASN A 324 9.31 -17.39 13.52
CA ASN A 324 10.30 -16.83 14.43
C ASN A 324 11.25 -15.87 13.71
N ASN A 325 11.68 -16.18 12.49
CA ASN A 325 12.54 -15.29 11.72
C ASN A 325 11.80 -14.00 11.32
N LEU A 326 10.54 -14.08 10.92
CA LEU A 326 9.71 -12.90 10.65
C LEU A 326 9.61 -12.00 11.89
N LEU A 327 9.36 -12.57 13.06
CA LEU A 327 9.25 -11.82 14.31
C LEU A 327 10.55 -11.11 14.72
N LYS A 328 11.72 -11.62 14.35
CA LYS A 328 13.02 -10.95 14.60
C LYS A 328 13.18 -9.64 13.84
N HIS A 329 12.55 -9.54 12.66
CA HIS A 329 12.55 -8.31 11.86
C HIS A 329 11.52 -7.27 12.33
N ILE A 330 10.58 -7.68 13.20
CA ILE A 330 9.61 -6.78 13.82
C ILE A 330 10.26 -6.19 15.07
N ASN A 331 10.61 -4.92 15.01
CA ASN A 331 11.21 -4.22 16.13
C ASN A 331 10.22 -4.13 17.31
N HIS A 332 10.68 -4.28 18.55
CA HIS A 332 9.87 -4.11 19.78
C HIS A 332 9.18 -2.74 19.87
N ASN A 333 9.70 -1.72 19.19
CA ASN A 333 9.10 -0.39 19.13
C ASN A 333 8.06 -0.22 18.01
N THR A 334 7.76 -1.28 17.26
CA THR A 334 6.76 -1.27 16.18
C THR A 334 5.45 -1.82 16.71
N GLN A 335 4.41 -0.97 16.76
CA GLN A 335 3.08 -1.49 17.06
C GLN A 335 2.69 -2.51 15.99
N THR A 336 2.38 -3.73 16.43
CA THR A 336 1.97 -4.81 15.54
C THR A 336 0.60 -5.31 15.96
N ILE A 337 -0.32 -5.39 15.00
CA ILE A 337 -1.67 -5.92 15.19
C ILE A 337 -1.82 -7.15 14.30
N ILE A 338 -1.99 -8.30 14.94
CA ILE A 338 -2.03 -9.62 14.28
C ILE A 338 -3.43 -10.18 14.37
N THR A 339 -3.96 -10.74 13.29
CA THR A 339 -5.14 -11.61 13.36
C THR A 339 -4.73 -13.07 13.23
N THR A 340 -5.38 -13.94 14.00
CA THR A 340 -5.22 -15.39 13.90
C THR A 340 -6.51 -16.12 14.25
N THR A 341 -6.65 -17.34 13.78
CA THR A 341 -7.74 -18.24 14.21
C THR A 341 -7.35 -19.02 15.47
N GLU A 342 -6.07 -19.32 15.64
CA GLU A 342 -5.53 -20.18 16.68
C GLU A 342 -4.34 -19.53 17.36
N LEU A 343 -4.43 -19.33 18.68
CA LEU A 343 -3.33 -18.81 19.49
C LEU A 343 -2.15 -19.78 19.55
N GLU A 344 -2.41 -21.07 19.45
CA GLU A 344 -1.40 -22.15 19.49
C GLU A 344 -0.39 -22.08 18.32
N LEU A 345 -0.73 -21.36 17.25
CA LEU A 345 0.19 -21.09 16.14
C LEU A 345 1.29 -20.09 16.49
N LEU A 346 1.14 -19.36 17.59
CA LEU A 346 2.06 -18.32 18.04
C LEU A 346 2.98 -18.86 19.15
N ASP A 347 4.18 -18.30 19.22
CA ASP A 347 5.13 -18.61 20.30
C ASP A 347 4.56 -18.14 21.66
N THR A 348 4.72 -18.96 22.71
CA THR A 348 4.22 -18.64 24.05
C THR A 348 4.76 -17.30 24.57
N LYS A 349 6.04 -16.98 24.29
CA LYS A 349 6.65 -15.72 24.68
C LYS A 349 6.03 -14.52 23.96
N LEU A 350 5.55 -14.71 22.73
CA LEU A 350 4.84 -13.66 21.99
C LEU A 350 3.48 -13.39 22.62
N ILE A 351 2.76 -14.46 23.01
CA ILE A 351 1.44 -14.39 23.65
C ILE A 351 1.56 -13.70 25.01
N GLU A 352 2.54 -14.09 25.81
CA GLU A 352 2.79 -13.51 27.14
C GLU A 352 3.07 -12.00 27.13
N ASN A 353 3.54 -11.45 26.04
CA ASN A 353 3.89 -10.02 25.89
C ASN A 353 2.90 -9.27 24.98
N ALA A 354 1.74 -9.82 24.70
CA ALA A 354 0.76 -9.24 23.78
C ALA A 354 -0.59 -9.01 24.46
N SER A 355 -1.27 -7.92 24.09
CA SER A 355 -2.70 -7.77 24.42
C SER A 355 -3.51 -8.75 23.57
N LEU A 356 -4.26 -9.64 24.23
CA LEU A 356 -5.12 -10.63 23.59
C LEU A 356 -6.54 -10.09 23.45
N ILE A 357 -7.06 -10.07 22.23
CA ILE A 357 -8.34 -9.49 21.87
C ILE A 357 -9.21 -10.56 21.22
N HIS A 358 -10.24 -11.01 21.92
CA HIS A 358 -11.18 -12.01 21.39
C HIS A 358 -12.37 -11.36 20.71
N ILE A 359 -12.54 -11.63 19.42
CA ILE A 359 -13.66 -11.11 18.60
C ILE A 359 -14.59 -12.24 18.20
N HIS A 360 -15.89 -12.03 18.41
CA HIS A 360 -16.97 -12.91 17.97
C HIS A 360 -18.15 -12.07 17.44
N ASP A 361 -18.60 -12.36 16.20
CA ASP A 361 -19.68 -11.65 15.50
C ASP A 361 -19.57 -10.11 15.55
N GLY A 362 -18.34 -9.60 15.30
CA GLY A 362 -18.08 -8.15 15.33
C GLY A 362 -18.14 -7.53 16.73
N LYS A 363 -18.11 -8.33 17.79
CA LYS A 363 -18.16 -7.86 19.19
C LYS A 363 -16.91 -8.28 19.95
N LEU A 364 -16.49 -7.45 20.88
CA LEU A 364 -15.43 -7.76 21.82
C LEU A 364 -15.98 -8.69 22.90
N ILE A 365 -15.41 -9.89 23.04
CA ILE A 365 -15.77 -10.88 24.05
C ILE A 365 -14.89 -10.72 25.30
N SER A 366 -13.58 -10.67 25.11
CA SER A 366 -12.62 -10.41 26.18
C SER A 366 -11.41 -9.67 25.64
N LYS A 367 -10.75 -8.95 26.52
CA LYS A 367 -9.47 -8.31 26.28
C LYS A 367 -8.60 -8.52 27.51
N ASP A 368 -7.52 -9.26 27.35
CA ASP A 368 -6.53 -9.49 28.38
C ASP A 368 -5.31 -8.60 28.07
N GLU A 369 -4.97 -7.73 29.02
CA GLU A 369 -3.79 -6.86 28.96
C GLU A 369 -2.71 -7.45 29.87
N VAL A 370 -1.51 -7.59 29.35
CA VAL A 370 -0.32 -8.01 30.12
C VAL A 370 0.37 -6.82 30.74
#